data_fda1520948b4a203b4d7130c33be1327
#
_entry.id   fda1520948b4a203b4d7130c33be1327
#
_cell.length_a   1.000
_cell.length_b   1.000
_cell.length_c   1.000
_cell.angle_alpha   90.00
_cell.angle_beta   90.00
_cell.angle_gamma   90.00
#
_symmetry.space_group_name_H-M   'P 1'
#
loop_
_entity.id
_entity.type
_entity.pdbx_description
1 polymer ?
#
loop_
_entity_poly.entity_id
_entity_poly.type
_entity_poly.pdbx_seq_one_letter_code
_entity_poly.pdbx_strand_id
1 'polypeptide(L)' 'MLNEFEEYIKGNFSDDYWYDDALFLCEDFLKHFSDLEWTLLISKMQNYDIQSQVRLAECLADVNNKYSVKILIILTQTEN' A
#
# COMPACT_ATOMS: atom_id res chain seq x y z
N MET A 1 -10.53 -7.46 -4.04
CA MET A 1 -9.93 -6.11 -4.07
C MET A 1 -8.48 -6.10 -3.60
N LEU A 2 -8.15 -6.84 -2.56
CA LEU A 2 -6.76 -6.92 -2.11
C LEU A 2 -5.83 -7.51 -3.17
N ASN A 3 -6.25 -8.56 -3.88
CA ASN A 3 -5.43 -9.16 -4.93
C ASN A 3 -5.11 -8.16 -6.04
N GLU A 4 -6.09 -7.38 -6.45
CA GLU A 4 -5.89 -6.36 -7.48
C GLU A 4 -4.94 -5.28 -6.99
N PHE A 5 -5.11 -4.85 -5.74
CA PHE A 5 -4.22 -3.89 -5.13
C PHE A 5 -2.78 -4.40 -5.14
N GLU A 6 -2.59 -5.68 -4.77
CA GLU A 6 -1.25 -6.26 -4.74
C GLU A 6 -0.63 -6.34 -6.13
N GLU A 7 -1.42 -6.60 -7.16
CA GLU A 7 -0.89 -6.60 -8.53
C GLU A 7 -0.33 -5.25 -8.93
N TYR A 8 -0.97 -4.17 -8.51
CA TYR A 8 -0.46 -2.84 -8.79
C TYR A 8 0.76 -2.50 -7.95
N ILE A 9 0.71 -2.80 -6.66
CA ILE A 9 1.80 -2.42 -5.75
C ILE A 9 3.09 -3.16 -6.09
N LYS A 10 2.98 -4.41 -6.53
CA LYS A 10 4.13 -5.25 -6.88
C LYS A 10 4.47 -5.22 -8.35
N GLY A 11 3.70 -4.49 -9.16
CA GLY A 11 3.89 -4.45 -10.60
C GLY A 11 5.21 -3.84 -11.01
N ASN A 12 5.69 -4.24 -12.19
CA ASN A 12 6.93 -3.73 -12.75
C ASN A 12 6.62 -2.54 -13.65
N PHE A 13 6.39 -1.39 -13.04
CA PHE A 13 6.02 -0.16 -13.73
C PHE A 13 7.17 0.82 -13.73
N SER A 14 7.20 1.70 -14.74
CA SER A 14 8.08 2.86 -14.69
C SER A 14 7.60 3.81 -13.58
N ASP A 15 8.52 4.67 -13.12
CA ASP A 15 8.15 5.66 -12.10
C ASP A 15 7.06 6.59 -12.62
N ASP A 16 7.14 6.99 -13.89
CA ASP A 16 6.14 7.87 -14.48
C ASP A 16 4.75 7.25 -14.43
N TYR A 17 4.63 5.97 -14.80
CA TYR A 17 3.34 5.31 -14.77
C TYR A 17 2.83 5.16 -13.34
N TRP A 18 3.72 4.84 -12.41
CA TRP A 18 3.33 4.70 -11.01
C TRP A 18 2.75 6.01 -10.46
N TYR A 19 3.46 7.12 -10.65
CA TYR A 19 3.00 8.40 -10.10
C TYR A 19 1.82 9.00 -10.85
N ASP A 20 1.72 8.75 -12.15
CA ASP A 20 0.64 9.34 -12.94
C ASP A 20 -0.67 8.58 -12.84
N ASP A 21 -0.62 7.25 -12.76
CA ASP A 21 -1.82 6.42 -12.86
C ASP A 21 -1.97 5.42 -11.72
N ALA A 22 -0.99 4.56 -11.51
CA ALA A 22 -1.13 3.42 -10.60
C ALA A 22 -1.33 3.86 -9.15
N LEU A 23 -0.67 4.93 -8.75
CA LEU A 23 -0.80 5.45 -7.38
C LEU A 23 -2.25 5.81 -7.05
N PHE A 24 -2.93 6.49 -7.96
CA PHE A 24 -4.32 6.88 -7.75
C PHE A 24 -5.25 5.68 -7.69
N LEU A 25 -4.99 4.68 -8.52
CA LEU A 25 -5.77 3.45 -8.48
C LEU A 25 -5.58 2.71 -7.15
N CYS A 26 -4.36 2.67 -6.66
CA CYS A 26 -4.07 2.04 -5.37
C CYS A 26 -4.73 2.78 -4.22
N GLU A 27 -4.72 4.11 -4.25
CA GLU A 27 -5.41 4.91 -3.24
C GLU A 27 -6.90 4.61 -3.24
N ASP A 28 -7.49 4.47 -4.42
CA ASP A 28 -8.90 4.18 -4.54
C ASP A 28 -9.24 2.80 -3.97
N PHE A 29 -8.41 1.80 -4.27
CA PHE A 29 -8.59 0.48 -3.68
C PHE A 29 -8.58 0.55 -2.15
N LEU A 30 -7.60 1.25 -1.59
CA LEU A 30 -7.45 1.34 -0.14
C LEU A 30 -8.65 2.01 0.52
N LYS A 31 -9.23 3.01 -0.13
CA LYS A 31 -10.39 3.71 0.40
C LYS A 31 -11.63 2.82 0.47
N HIS A 32 -11.65 1.74 -0.30
CA HIS A 32 -12.78 0.82 -0.34
C HIS A 32 -12.51 -0.50 0.38
N PHE A 33 -11.36 -0.64 1.03
CA PHE A 33 -11.04 -1.87 1.76
C PHE A 33 -11.97 -2.07 2.94
N SER A 34 -12.41 -3.32 3.13
CA SER A 34 -13.10 -3.74 4.35
C SER A 34 -12.09 -3.91 5.49
N ASP A 35 -12.58 -4.05 6.71
CA ASP A 35 -11.72 -4.31 7.86
C ASP A 35 -10.89 -5.57 7.67
N LEU A 36 -11.49 -6.61 7.08
CA LEU A 36 -10.78 -7.85 6.82
C LEU A 36 -9.63 -7.64 5.85
N GLU A 37 -9.87 -6.87 4.79
CA GLU A 37 -8.83 -6.58 3.80
C GLU A 37 -7.68 -5.79 4.42
N TRP A 38 -7.98 -4.83 5.26
CA TRP A 38 -6.94 -4.09 5.99
C TRP A 38 -6.13 -5.01 6.89
N THR A 39 -6.80 -5.92 7.60
CA THR A 39 -6.12 -6.87 8.47
C THR A 39 -5.19 -7.78 7.69
N LEU A 40 -5.65 -8.28 6.54
CA LEU A 40 -4.84 -9.12 5.67
C LEU A 40 -3.65 -8.34 5.11
N LEU A 41 -3.85 -7.10 4.72
CA LEU A 41 -2.77 -6.27 4.21
C LEU A 41 -1.68 -6.08 5.27
N ILE A 42 -2.08 -5.78 6.51
CA ILE A 42 -1.13 -5.60 7.61
C ILE A 42 -0.31 -6.87 7.82
N SER A 43 -0.96 -8.02 7.71
CA SER A 43 -0.29 -9.30 7.87
C SER A 43 0.69 -9.60 6.74
N LYS A 44 0.36 -9.21 5.51
CA LYS A 44 1.15 -9.56 4.33
C LYS A 44 2.25 -8.55 4.01
N MET A 45 2.05 -7.29 4.37
CA MET A 45 2.94 -6.21 3.94
C MET A 45 4.37 -6.36 4.47
N GLN A 46 4.53 -7.03 5.58
CA GLN A 46 5.85 -7.22 6.17
C GLN A 46 6.73 -8.12 5.30
N ASN A 47 6.12 -8.91 4.44
CA ASN A 47 6.84 -9.78 3.51
C ASN A 47 6.99 -9.18 2.12
N TYR A 48 6.51 -7.96 1.91
CA TYR A 48 6.67 -7.27 0.63
C TYR A 48 8.14 -6.85 0.47
N ASP A 49 8.59 -6.79 -0.79
CA ASP A 49 9.91 -6.23 -1.06
C ASP A 49 9.92 -4.73 -0.75
N ILE A 50 11.12 -4.15 -0.70
CA ILE A 50 11.28 -2.76 -0.30
C ILE A 50 10.52 -1.82 -1.23
N GLN A 51 10.59 -2.06 -2.54
CA GLN A 51 9.90 -1.20 -3.49
C GLN A 51 8.39 -1.20 -3.24
N SER A 52 7.80 -2.37 -2.99
CA SER A 52 6.37 -2.47 -2.70
C SER A 52 6.01 -1.77 -1.40
N GLN A 53 6.88 -1.86 -0.39
CA GLN A 53 6.64 -1.17 0.86
C GLN A 53 6.68 0.35 0.70
N VAL A 54 7.61 0.85 -0.11
CA VAL A 54 7.68 2.29 -0.39
C VAL A 54 6.41 2.75 -1.12
N ARG A 55 5.98 1.98 -2.11
CA ARG A 55 4.75 2.30 -2.84
C ARG A 55 3.53 2.30 -1.93
N LEU A 56 3.47 1.33 -1.02
CA LEU A 56 2.38 1.28 -0.05
C LEU A 56 2.37 2.54 0.82
N ALA A 57 3.53 2.96 1.31
CA ALA A 57 3.62 4.18 2.12
C ALA A 57 3.14 5.40 1.32
N GLU A 58 3.50 5.47 0.05
CA GLU A 58 3.08 6.58 -0.81
C GLU A 58 1.56 6.60 -0.99
N CYS A 59 0.96 5.43 -1.16
CA CYS A 59 -0.51 5.34 -1.26
C CYS A 59 -1.19 5.77 0.02
N LEU A 60 -0.62 5.43 1.17
CA LEU A 60 -1.23 5.70 2.46
C LEU A 60 -1.18 7.17 2.85
N ALA A 61 -0.31 7.95 2.20
CA ALA A 61 -0.18 9.37 2.53
C ALA A 61 -1.51 10.13 2.41
N ASP A 62 -2.36 9.72 1.48
CA ASP A 62 -3.65 10.36 1.25
C ASP A 62 -4.83 9.54 1.80
N VAL A 63 -4.56 8.44 2.47
CA VAL A 63 -5.59 7.60 3.09
C VAL A 63 -5.51 7.79 4.59
N ASN A 64 -6.53 8.42 5.17
CA ASN A 64 -6.47 8.89 6.54
C ASN A 64 -7.43 8.11 7.42
N ASN A 65 -6.98 6.97 7.95
CA ASN A 65 -7.76 6.18 8.90
C ASN A 65 -6.83 5.47 9.88
N LYS A 66 -7.42 4.73 10.82
CA LYS A 66 -6.63 4.07 11.88
C LYS A 66 -5.67 3.01 11.33
N TYR A 67 -6.05 2.37 10.23
CA TYR A 67 -5.20 1.33 9.64
C TYR A 67 -3.99 1.93 8.92
N SER A 68 -4.20 3.04 8.21
CA SER A 68 -3.09 3.69 7.50
C SER A 68 -2.03 4.18 8.48
N VAL A 69 -2.46 4.76 9.61
CA VAL A 69 -1.53 5.20 10.65
C VAL A 69 -0.75 4.02 11.20
N LYS A 70 -1.43 2.91 11.49
CA LYS A 70 -0.78 1.73 12.04
C LYS A 70 0.27 1.18 11.08
N ILE A 71 -0.06 1.09 9.79
CA ILE A 71 0.88 0.57 8.79
C ILE A 71 2.09 1.48 8.66
N LEU A 72 1.88 2.79 8.63
CA LEU A 72 3.00 3.74 8.53
C LEU A 72 3.93 3.62 9.72
N ILE A 73 3.39 3.41 10.92
CA ILE A 73 4.21 3.19 12.10
C ILE A 73 5.04 1.92 11.95
N ILE A 74 4.43 0.83 11.48
CA ILE A 74 5.15 -0.43 11.27
C ILE A 74 6.28 -0.25 10.27
N LEU A 75 6.00 0.44 9.16
CA LEU A 75 7.00 0.65 8.11
C LEU A 75 8.20 1.46 8.61
N THR A 76 7.95 2.45 9.47
CA THR A 76 9.05 3.24 10.02
C THR A 76 9.88 2.46 11.02
N GLN A 77 9.30 1.44 11.66
CA GLN A 77 10.02 0.62 12.64
C GLN A 77 10.85 -0.48 11.99
N THR A 78 10.53 -0.87 10.76
CA THR A 78 11.27 -1.93 10.08
C THR A 78 12.53 -1.39 9.40
N GLU A 79 12.72 -0.13 9.40
CA GLU A 79 13.84 0.49 8.76
C GLU A 79 15.09 0.41 9.64
N ASN A 80 16.22 0.17 9.01
CA ASN A 80 17.50 0.16 9.71
C ASN A 80 18.56 0.81 8.86
#